data_8a21a86d61ea132b9000bde3cf61ce6d
#
_entry.id   8a21a86d61ea132b9000bde3cf61ce6d
#
_cell.length_a   1.000
_cell.length_b   1.000
_cell.length_c   1.000
_cell.angle_alpha   90.00
_cell.angle_beta   90.00
_cell.angle_gamma   90.00
#
_symmetry.space_group_name_H-M   'P 1'
#
loop_
_entity.id
_entity.type
_entity.pdbx_description
1 polymer ?
#
loop_
_entity_poly.entity_id
_entity_poly.type
_entity_poly.pdbx_seq_one_letter_code
_entity_poly.pdbx_strand_id
1 'polypeptide(L)'
;MTIEQTLLQEIEESKRWFNLERDESTYKRDLAKRIELLNWVENMKNSDIPICEVIESKMYELLDKIKEMDSAIEADPLHSELRILDWIFYQVCSNEIKKSYNIS
;
A
#
# COMPACT_ATOMS: atom_id res chain seq x y z
N MET A 1 8.75 -7.61 -15.02
CA MET A 1 8.18 -8.17 -13.80
C MET A 1 6.68 -7.92 -13.79
N THR A 2 5.87 -8.94 -13.50
CA THR A 2 4.43 -8.78 -13.42
C THR A 2 4.03 -8.13 -12.09
N ILE A 3 2.80 -7.58 -12.03
CA ILE A 3 2.24 -7.02 -10.80
C ILE A 3 2.27 -8.06 -9.68
N GLU A 4 1.88 -9.29 -10.00
CA GLU A 4 1.86 -10.39 -9.02
C GLU A 4 3.25 -10.70 -8.47
N GLN A 5 4.26 -10.75 -9.33
CA GLN A 5 5.64 -10.99 -8.90
C GLN A 5 6.15 -9.86 -8.01
N THR A 6 5.83 -8.61 -8.36
CA THR A 6 6.20 -7.45 -7.56
C THR A 6 5.56 -7.51 -6.17
N LEU A 7 4.27 -7.85 -6.09
CA LEU A 7 3.56 -7.97 -4.82
C LEU A 7 4.17 -9.04 -3.93
N LEU A 8 4.45 -10.22 -4.49
CA LEU A 8 5.05 -11.31 -3.72
C LEU A 8 6.44 -10.94 -3.21
N GLN A 9 7.25 -10.29 -4.04
CA GLN A 9 8.58 -9.84 -3.65
C GLN A 9 8.51 -8.82 -2.51
N GLU A 10 7.61 -7.86 -2.59
CA GLU A 10 7.45 -6.83 -1.57
C GLU A 10 6.94 -7.43 -0.24
N ILE A 11 6.05 -8.42 -0.31
CA ILE A 11 5.56 -9.13 0.86
C ILE A 11 6.72 -9.86 1.55
N GLU A 12 7.53 -10.58 0.79
CA GLU A 12 8.67 -11.33 1.34
C GLU A 12 9.72 -10.41 1.96
N GLU A 13 10.06 -9.31 1.29
CA GLU A 13 11.01 -8.34 1.82
C GLU A 13 10.49 -7.69 3.10
N SER A 14 9.21 -7.32 3.12
CA SER A 14 8.60 -6.72 4.30
C SER A 14 8.59 -7.66 5.49
N LYS A 15 8.31 -8.95 5.26
CA LYS A 15 8.36 -9.97 6.30
C LYS A 15 9.77 -10.17 6.84
N ARG A 16 10.77 -10.13 5.96
CA ARG A 16 12.16 -10.26 6.35
C ARG A 16 12.57 -9.11 7.27
N TRP A 17 12.26 -7.87 6.88
CA TRP A 17 12.55 -6.70 7.69
C TRP A 17 11.79 -6.72 9.01
N PHE A 18 10.54 -7.15 9.00
CA PHE A 18 9.72 -7.29 10.20
C PHE A 18 10.37 -8.23 11.22
N ASN A 19 10.90 -9.37 10.76
CA ASN A 19 11.53 -10.34 11.64
C ASN A 19 12.87 -9.87 12.19
N LEU A 20 13.55 -8.94 11.50
CA LEU A 20 14.84 -8.39 11.94
C LEU A 20 14.67 -7.20 12.88
N GLU A 21 13.51 -6.58 12.92
CA GLU A 21 13.26 -5.38 13.69
C GLU A 21 12.89 -5.71 15.14
N ARG A 22 13.19 -4.77 16.06
CA ARG A 22 12.85 -4.92 17.47
C ARG A 22 11.35 -4.81 17.69
N ASP A 23 10.81 -5.54 18.67
CA ASP A 23 9.37 -5.61 18.94
C ASP A 23 8.74 -4.26 19.29
N GLU A 24 9.49 -3.35 19.89
CA GLU A 24 9.00 -2.04 20.30
C GLU A 24 9.22 -0.94 19.26
N SER A 25 9.78 -1.27 18.11
CA SER A 25 10.09 -0.30 17.08
C SER A 25 8.83 0.24 16.40
N THR A 26 8.77 1.56 16.20
CA THR A 26 7.74 2.20 15.38
C THR A 26 7.82 1.68 13.94
N TYR A 27 9.03 1.43 13.47
CA TYR A 27 9.27 0.89 12.13
C TYR A 27 8.64 -0.50 11.98
N LYS A 28 8.68 -1.31 13.04
CA LYS A 28 8.05 -2.65 13.02
C LYS A 28 6.54 -2.54 12.86
N ARG A 29 5.91 -1.55 13.48
CA ARG A 29 4.47 -1.28 13.30
C ARG A 29 4.15 -0.92 11.85
N ASP A 30 4.98 -0.09 11.25
CA ASP A 30 4.81 0.29 9.84
C ASP A 30 4.99 -0.91 8.93
N LEU A 31 5.96 -1.79 9.22
CA LEU A 31 6.15 -3.02 8.46
C LEU A 31 4.96 -3.97 8.59
N ALA A 32 4.40 -4.11 9.80
CA ALA A 32 3.21 -4.92 10.02
C ALA A 32 2.04 -4.40 9.18
N LYS A 33 1.83 -3.08 9.16
CA LYS A 33 0.77 -2.47 8.37
C LYS A 33 1.04 -2.63 6.88
N ARG A 34 2.29 -2.52 6.45
CA ARG A 34 2.69 -2.74 5.06
C ARG A 34 2.36 -4.16 4.61
N ILE A 35 2.69 -5.15 5.43
CA ILE A 35 2.40 -6.57 5.14
C ILE A 35 0.89 -6.78 5.04
N GLU A 36 0.13 -6.23 5.97
CA GLU A 36 -1.34 -6.31 5.97
C GLU A 36 -1.93 -5.76 4.67
N LEU A 37 -1.49 -4.57 4.26
CA LEU A 37 -1.99 -3.92 3.06
C LEU A 37 -1.56 -4.64 1.78
N LEU A 38 -0.32 -5.14 1.75
CA LEU A 38 0.16 -5.93 0.60
C LEU A 38 -0.65 -7.22 0.45
N ASN A 39 -0.93 -7.91 1.56
CA ASN A 39 -1.77 -9.11 1.53
C ASN A 39 -3.19 -8.78 1.07
N TRP A 40 -3.73 -7.65 1.50
CA TRP A 40 -5.04 -7.19 1.07
C TRP A 40 -5.07 -6.97 -0.45
N VAL A 41 -4.06 -6.30 -1.00
CA VAL A 41 -3.95 -6.08 -2.45
C VAL A 41 -3.84 -7.42 -3.19
N GLU A 42 -3.04 -8.35 -2.68
CA GLU A 42 -2.91 -9.68 -3.29
C GLU A 42 -4.25 -10.42 -3.32
N ASN A 43 -5.01 -10.34 -2.23
CA ASN A 43 -6.34 -10.98 -2.18
C ASN A 43 -7.33 -10.36 -3.18
N MET A 44 -7.14 -9.09 -3.53
CA MET A 44 -8.02 -8.39 -4.46
C MET A 44 -7.65 -8.62 -5.93
N LYS A 45 -6.56 -9.29 -6.21
CA LYS A 45 -6.09 -9.53 -7.59
C LYS A 45 -7.07 -10.34 -8.44
N ASN A 46 -7.92 -11.15 -7.79
CA ASN A 46 -8.92 -11.98 -8.46
C ASN A 46 -10.29 -11.30 -8.59
N SER A 47 -10.41 -10.04 -8.14
CA SER A 47 -11.65 -9.29 -8.30
C SER A 47 -11.79 -8.80 -9.75
N ASP A 48 -13.02 -8.48 -10.15
CA ASP A 48 -13.28 -7.94 -11.49
C ASP A 48 -12.75 -6.52 -11.69
N ILE A 49 -12.36 -5.87 -10.59
CA ILE A 49 -11.84 -4.50 -10.61
C ILE A 49 -10.31 -4.55 -10.71
N PRO A 50 -9.67 -3.78 -11.61
CA PRO A 50 -8.21 -3.73 -11.68
C PRO A 50 -7.59 -3.33 -10.35
N ILE A 51 -6.46 -3.96 -10.00
CA ILE A 51 -5.77 -3.74 -8.72
C ILE A 51 -5.47 -2.26 -8.49
N CYS A 52 -5.02 -1.55 -9.52
CA CYS A 52 -4.68 -0.13 -9.38
C CYS A 52 -5.88 0.72 -9.02
N GLU A 53 -7.06 0.40 -9.56
CA GLU A 53 -8.30 1.08 -9.19
C GLU A 53 -8.72 0.78 -7.76
N VAL A 54 -8.51 -0.46 -7.31
CA VAL A 54 -8.82 -0.88 -5.94
C VAL A 54 -7.96 -0.08 -4.95
N ILE A 55 -6.67 0.03 -5.21
CA ILE A 55 -5.74 0.78 -4.36
C ILE A 55 -6.12 2.27 -4.34
N GLU A 56 -6.38 2.84 -5.51
CA GLU A 56 -6.75 4.24 -5.63
C GLU A 56 -8.04 4.56 -4.89
N SER A 57 -9.05 3.70 -5.01
CA SER A 57 -10.32 3.85 -4.30
C SER A 57 -10.12 3.85 -2.79
N LYS A 58 -9.24 2.97 -2.30
CA LYS A 58 -8.93 2.90 -0.87
C LYS A 58 -8.23 4.18 -0.41
N MET A 59 -7.34 4.72 -1.22
CA MET A 59 -6.64 5.97 -0.90
C MET A 59 -7.64 7.14 -0.78
N TYR A 60 -8.59 7.24 -1.71
CA TYR A 60 -9.64 8.28 -1.63
C TYR A 60 -10.52 8.11 -0.40
N GLU A 61 -10.87 6.87 -0.06
CA GLU A 61 -11.64 6.58 1.15
C GLU A 61 -10.91 7.06 2.40
N LEU A 62 -9.61 6.82 2.49
CA LEU A 62 -8.79 7.27 3.61
C LEU A 62 -8.70 8.80 3.66
N LEU A 63 -8.54 9.45 2.52
CA LEU A 63 -8.51 10.90 2.44
C LEU A 63 -9.81 11.51 2.96
N ASP A 64 -10.95 10.93 2.61
CA ASP A 64 -12.25 11.39 3.09
C ASP A 64 -12.38 11.23 4.61
N LYS A 65 -11.90 10.10 5.15
CA LYS A 65 -11.89 9.87 6.58
C LYS A 65 -11.01 10.88 7.32
N ILE A 66 -9.84 11.19 6.76
CA ILE A 66 -8.92 12.17 7.34
C ILE A 66 -9.58 13.56 7.41
N LYS A 67 -10.31 13.95 6.37
CA LYS A 67 -11.00 15.23 6.32
C LYS A 67 -12.09 15.35 7.40
N GLU A 68 -12.68 14.24 7.78
CA GLU A 68 -13.74 14.21 8.80
C GLU A 68 -13.19 14.21 10.23
N MET A 69 -11.89 13.97 10.41
CA MET A 69 -11.29 13.92 11.73
C MET A 69 -10.93 15.32 12.26
N ASP A 70 -11.29 15.55 13.52
CA ASP A 70 -11.06 16.84 14.19
C ASP A 70 -9.66 16.96 14.78
N SER A 71 -8.95 15.84 14.93
CA SER A 71 -7.64 15.80 15.60
C SER A 71 -6.57 15.23 14.67
N ALA A 72 -5.42 15.91 14.57
CA ALA A 72 -4.27 15.42 13.84
C ALA A 72 -3.73 14.12 14.44
N ILE A 73 -3.85 13.95 15.76
CA ILE A 73 -3.39 12.75 16.46
C ILE A 73 -4.24 11.54 16.06
N GLU A 74 -5.56 11.72 15.97
CA GLU A 74 -6.48 10.66 15.53
C GLU A 74 -6.26 10.29 14.07
N ALA A 75 -5.90 11.25 13.24
CA ALA A 75 -5.67 11.05 11.82
C ALA A 75 -4.31 10.41 11.51
N ASP A 76 -3.37 10.41 12.46
CA ASP A 76 -2.00 9.95 12.24
C ASP A 76 -1.92 8.50 11.73
N PRO A 77 -2.65 7.51 12.29
CA PRO A 77 -2.64 6.16 11.74
C PRO A 77 -3.16 6.09 10.28
N LEU A 78 -4.13 6.92 9.95
CA LEU A 78 -4.68 6.97 8.59
C LEU A 78 -3.68 7.59 7.61
N HIS A 79 -2.94 8.61 8.05
CA HIS A 79 -1.86 9.18 7.23
C HIS A 79 -0.76 8.16 6.95
N SER A 80 -0.40 7.35 7.95
CA SER A 80 0.58 6.29 7.78
C SER A 80 0.10 5.23 6.79
N GLU A 81 -1.16 4.82 6.91
CA GLU A 81 -1.77 3.86 6.00
C GLU A 81 -1.81 4.41 4.57
N LEU A 82 -2.18 5.68 4.41
CA LEU A 82 -2.22 6.35 3.11
C LEU A 82 -0.83 6.38 2.46
N ARG A 83 0.22 6.69 3.23
CA ARG A 83 1.59 6.70 2.71
C ARG A 83 2.03 5.32 2.25
N ILE A 84 1.68 4.28 2.98
CA ILE A 84 1.99 2.90 2.60
C ILE A 84 1.26 2.53 1.31
N LEU A 85 -0.02 2.88 1.18
CA LEU A 85 -0.79 2.62 -0.03
C LEU A 85 -0.24 3.38 -1.23
N ASP A 86 0.20 4.62 -1.03
CA ASP A 86 0.84 5.40 -2.09
C ASP A 86 2.13 4.72 -2.57
N TRP A 87 2.93 4.21 -1.64
CA TRP A 87 4.13 3.46 -1.97
C TRP A 87 3.80 2.17 -2.74
N ILE A 88 2.77 1.41 -2.30
CA ILE A 88 2.33 0.20 -2.99
C ILE A 88 1.87 0.54 -4.41
N PHE A 89 1.06 1.60 -4.54
CA PHE A 89 0.58 2.06 -5.83
C PHE A 89 1.74 2.38 -6.77
N TYR A 90 2.74 3.09 -6.27
CA TYR A 90 3.92 3.42 -7.05
C TYR A 90 4.66 2.17 -7.51
N GLN A 91 4.90 1.21 -6.61
CA GLN A 91 5.64 -0.01 -6.93
C GLN A 91 4.89 -0.91 -7.91
N VAL A 92 3.59 -1.01 -7.76
CA VAL A 92 2.77 -1.96 -8.52
C VAL A 92 2.24 -1.34 -9.81
N CYS A 93 1.82 -0.09 -9.77
CA CYS A 93 1.06 0.54 -10.84
C CYS A 93 1.87 1.52 -11.70
N SER A 94 3.05 1.95 -11.26
CA SER A 94 3.85 2.94 -11.99
C SER A 94 4.23 2.46 -13.40
N ASN A 95 4.49 1.17 -13.57
CA ASN A 95 4.87 0.62 -14.86
C ASN A 95 3.73 0.70 -15.88
N GLU A 96 2.49 0.51 -15.44
CA GLU A 96 1.32 0.65 -16.30
C GLU A 96 1.08 2.10 -16.70
N ILE A 97 1.25 3.02 -15.76
CA ILE A 97 1.14 4.45 -16.03
C ILE A 97 2.21 4.89 -17.04
N LYS A 98 3.45 4.44 -16.87
CA LYS A 98 4.54 4.74 -17.80
C LYS A 98 4.25 4.22 -19.21
N LYS A 99 3.67 3.03 -19.32
CA LYS A 99 3.26 2.48 -20.61
C LYS A 99 2.22 3.36 -21.28
N SER A 100 1.27 3.90 -20.49
CA SER A 100 0.24 4.79 -21.02
C SER A 100 0.80 6.12 -21.51
N TYR A 101 1.84 6.63 -20.88
CA TYR A 101 2.47 7.90 -21.25
C TYR A 101 3.52 7.76 -22.36
N ASN A 102 4.01 6.56 -22.61
CA ASN A 102 5.04 6.30 -23.63
C ASN A 102 4.46 5.94 -25.00
N ILE A 103 3.21 6.25 -25.23
CA ILE A 103 2.56 6.05 -26.52
C ILE A 103 2.80 7.25 -27.44
N SER A 104 3.95 7.76 -27.46
CA SER A 104 4.26 8.84 -28.42
C SER A 104 5.20 8.35 -29.49
#